data_6d97a91cbee46cfad8e534ceb03b202a
#
_entry.id   6d97a91cbee46cfad8e534ceb03b202a
#
_cell.length_a   1.000
_cell.length_b   1.000
_cell.length_c   1.000
_cell.angle_alpha   90.00
_cell.angle_beta   90.00
_cell.angle_gamma   90.00
#
_symmetry.space_group_name_H-M   'P 1'
#
loop_
_entity.id
_entity.type
_entity.pdbx_description
1 polymer ?
#
loop_
_entity_poly.entity_id
_entity_poly.type
_entity_poly.pdbx_seq_one_letter_code
_entity_poly.pdbx_strand_id
1 'polypeptide(L)'
;MCIRDSKFCAAHRYWNDDWDEAKNIEVFHDDVRLHGHNYDLYITIKGPIDNASGFVVNLKDLNEVVNKKVINVLDHNLIQDVEWFKDKQPSTENLVVFIWEQIASEIVLPAKLFCVKLRETGTIFTEYYGDE
;
A
#
# COMPACT_ATOMS: atom_id res chain seq x y z
N MET A 1 -17.35 9.96 3.46
CA MET A 1 -15.98 9.45 3.20
C MET A 1 -15.49 9.98 1.85
N CYS A 2 -14.20 10.18 1.75
CA CYS A 2 -13.57 10.56 0.49
C CYS A 2 -12.61 9.44 0.08
N ILE A 3 -12.65 9.03 -1.19
CA ILE A 3 -11.83 7.93 -1.70
C ILE A 3 -10.96 8.46 -2.84
N ARG A 4 -9.66 8.23 -2.73
CA ARG A 4 -8.69 8.56 -3.77
C ARG A 4 -8.12 7.28 -4.38
N ASP A 5 -8.25 7.15 -5.69
CA ASP A 5 -7.65 6.07 -6.48
C ASP A 5 -6.29 6.51 -7.04
N SER A 6 -5.30 5.65 -6.90
CA SER A 6 -3.96 5.87 -7.46
C SER A 6 -3.41 4.56 -8.00
N LYS A 7 -2.49 4.64 -8.94
CA LYS A 7 -1.91 3.47 -9.58
C LYS A 7 -0.40 3.49 -9.52
N PHE A 8 0.20 2.32 -9.37
CA PHE A 8 1.64 2.16 -9.51
C PHE A 8 1.98 0.76 -10.01
N CYS A 9 3.15 0.62 -10.61
CA CYS A 9 3.67 -0.64 -11.10
C CYS A 9 4.91 -0.98 -10.29
N ALA A 10 4.96 -2.17 -9.70
CA ALA A 10 6.09 -2.60 -8.88
C ALA A 10 6.34 -4.09 -9.03
N ALA A 11 7.56 -4.51 -8.77
CA ALA A 11 7.98 -5.90 -8.86
C ALA A 11 8.31 -6.45 -7.49
N HIS A 12 8.14 -7.75 -7.32
CA HIS A 12 8.50 -8.46 -6.10
C HIS A 12 8.75 -9.94 -6.36
N ARG A 13 9.33 -10.58 -5.36
CA ARG A 13 9.39 -12.03 -5.26
C ARG A 13 9.27 -12.41 -3.79
N TYR A 14 8.79 -13.63 -3.53
CA TYR A 14 8.74 -14.19 -2.18
C TYR A 14 9.89 -15.13 -1.97
N TRP A 15 10.57 -14.98 -0.85
CA TRP A 15 11.66 -15.86 -0.46
C TRP A 15 11.94 -15.68 1.03
N ASN A 16 12.07 -16.80 1.76
CA ASN A 16 12.48 -16.79 3.16
C ASN A 16 13.88 -17.38 3.26
N ASP A 17 14.85 -16.56 3.64
CA ASP A 17 16.25 -16.94 3.73
C ASP A 17 16.53 -18.00 4.80
N ASP A 18 15.64 -18.17 5.77
CA ASP A 18 15.75 -19.16 6.83
C ASP A 18 15.31 -20.56 6.38
N TRP A 19 14.70 -20.65 5.21
CA TRP A 19 14.22 -21.92 4.64
C TRP A 19 15.12 -22.37 3.50
N ASP A 20 15.14 -23.71 3.25
CA ASP A 20 15.80 -24.22 2.06
C ASP A 20 14.96 -23.93 0.79
N GLU A 21 15.55 -24.24 -0.36
CA GLU A 21 14.90 -24.01 -1.65
C GLU A 21 13.57 -24.80 -1.77
N ALA A 22 13.59 -26.06 -1.34
CA ALA A 22 12.41 -26.91 -1.45
C ALA A 22 11.24 -26.37 -0.66
N LYS A 23 11.47 -25.85 0.55
CA LYS A 23 10.42 -25.26 1.38
C LYS A 23 9.92 -23.95 0.79
N ASN A 24 10.81 -23.12 0.24
CA ASN A 24 10.40 -21.88 -0.42
C ASN A 24 9.47 -22.17 -1.60
N ILE A 25 9.81 -23.14 -2.42
CA ILE A 25 8.99 -23.55 -3.57
C ILE A 25 7.67 -24.15 -3.11
N GLU A 26 7.69 -24.97 -2.05
CA GLU A 26 6.47 -25.56 -1.48
C GLU A 26 5.47 -24.48 -1.01
N VAL A 27 5.94 -23.44 -0.35
CA VAL A 27 5.08 -22.39 0.24
C VAL A 27 4.69 -21.35 -0.81
N PHE A 28 5.65 -20.87 -1.57
CA PHE A 28 5.45 -19.74 -2.50
C PHE A 28 5.19 -20.13 -3.94
N HIS A 29 5.45 -21.36 -4.33
CA HIS A 29 5.28 -21.85 -5.70
C HIS A 29 6.04 -20.97 -6.70
N ASP A 30 5.38 -20.55 -7.78
CA ASP A 30 5.99 -19.71 -8.82
C ASP A 30 6.36 -18.29 -8.35
N ASP A 31 5.82 -17.86 -7.20
CA ASP A 31 6.07 -16.52 -6.67
C ASP A 31 7.48 -16.35 -6.10
N VAL A 32 8.29 -17.44 -6.06
CA VAL A 32 9.73 -17.33 -5.80
C VAL A 32 10.45 -16.60 -6.93
N ARG A 33 9.85 -16.54 -8.12
CA ARG A 33 10.39 -15.84 -9.28
C ARG A 33 10.01 -14.37 -9.23
N LEU A 34 10.91 -13.53 -9.72
CA LEU A 34 10.64 -12.11 -9.84
C LEU A 34 9.48 -11.88 -10.81
N HIS A 35 8.48 -11.13 -10.37
CA HIS A 35 7.34 -10.76 -11.19
C HIS A 35 6.81 -9.39 -10.76
N GLY A 36 5.95 -8.81 -11.56
CA GLY A 36 5.41 -7.49 -11.28
C GLY A 36 3.90 -7.42 -11.46
N HIS A 37 3.33 -6.39 -10.87
CA HIS A 37 1.89 -6.10 -10.95
C HIS A 37 1.64 -4.62 -11.20
N ASN A 38 0.51 -4.35 -11.84
CA ASN A 38 -0.06 -3.00 -11.90
C ASN A 38 -1.04 -2.89 -10.74
N TYR A 39 -0.60 -2.21 -9.68
CA TYR A 39 -1.41 -2.06 -8.47
C TYR A 39 -2.39 -0.91 -8.60
N ASP A 40 -3.62 -1.13 -8.14
CA ASP A 40 -4.60 -0.08 -7.90
C ASP A 40 -4.71 0.17 -6.40
N LEU A 41 -4.45 1.40 -5.99
CA LEU A 41 -4.46 1.82 -4.59
C LEU A 41 -5.67 2.73 -4.33
N TYR A 42 -6.46 2.39 -3.32
CA TYR A 42 -7.60 3.19 -2.89
C TYR A 42 -7.38 3.64 -1.45
N ILE A 43 -7.30 4.95 -1.26
CA ILE A 43 -7.15 5.57 0.06
C ILE A 43 -8.49 6.16 0.45
N THR A 44 -9.07 5.70 1.56
CA THR A 44 -10.36 6.20 2.07
C THR A 44 -10.12 7.05 3.30
N ILE A 45 -10.59 8.28 3.25
CA ILE A 45 -10.52 9.25 4.34
C ILE A 45 -11.94 9.46 4.90
N LYS A 46 -12.07 9.43 6.19
CA LYS A 46 -13.33 9.62 6.90
C LYS A 46 -13.26 10.86 7.78
N GLY A 47 -14.33 11.64 7.78
CA GLY A 47 -14.42 12.83 8.62
C GLY A 47 -15.64 13.67 8.28
N PRO A 48 -15.87 14.75 9.04
CA PRO A 48 -16.95 15.68 8.74
C PRO A 48 -16.61 16.52 7.51
N ILE A 49 -17.64 17.05 6.87
CA ILE A 49 -17.47 18.02 5.78
C ILE A 49 -17.14 19.36 6.43
N ASP A 50 -16.02 19.97 6.03
CA ASP A 50 -15.66 21.30 6.47
C ASP A 50 -16.59 22.32 5.80
N ASN A 51 -17.26 23.15 6.59
CA ASN A 51 -18.26 24.08 6.07
C ASN A 51 -17.66 25.17 5.18
N ALA A 52 -16.41 25.56 5.42
CA ALA A 52 -15.77 26.60 4.65
C ALA A 52 -15.32 26.13 3.27
N SER A 53 -14.73 24.93 3.20
CA SER A 53 -14.21 24.37 1.95
C SER A 53 -15.20 23.45 1.24
N GLY A 54 -16.10 22.82 1.98
CA GLY A 54 -16.96 21.76 1.46
C GLY A 54 -16.26 20.40 1.35
N PHE A 55 -15.06 20.27 1.89
CA PHE A 55 -14.25 19.04 1.76
C PHE A 55 -14.16 18.25 3.06
N VAL A 56 -14.02 16.94 2.93
CA VAL A 56 -13.58 16.09 4.03
C VAL A 56 -12.07 16.23 4.19
N VAL A 57 -11.36 16.25 3.07
CA VAL A 57 -9.90 16.42 2.99
C VAL A 57 -9.56 17.20 1.74
N ASN A 58 -8.46 17.97 1.80
CA ASN A 58 -7.96 18.64 0.61
C ASN A 58 -7.26 17.64 -0.29
N LEU A 59 -7.82 17.38 -1.48
CA LEU A 59 -7.30 16.36 -2.40
C LEU A 59 -5.91 16.69 -2.94
N LYS A 60 -5.57 17.97 -3.06
CA LYS A 60 -4.23 18.37 -3.49
C LYS A 60 -3.18 17.95 -2.46
N ASP A 61 -3.45 18.22 -1.18
CA ASP A 61 -2.55 17.82 -0.10
C ASP A 61 -2.45 16.31 0.01
N LEU A 62 -3.57 15.61 -0.10
CA LEU A 62 -3.61 14.15 -0.09
C LEU A 62 -2.79 13.56 -1.24
N ASN A 63 -2.94 14.09 -2.44
CA ASN A 63 -2.17 13.66 -3.60
C ASN A 63 -0.67 13.84 -3.39
N GLU A 64 -0.25 14.95 -2.83
CA GLU A 64 1.16 15.24 -2.56
C GLU A 64 1.74 14.22 -1.59
N VAL A 65 1.02 13.92 -0.51
CA VAL A 65 1.45 12.92 0.48
C VAL A 65 1.53 11.52 -0.15
N VAL A 66 0.50 11.10 -0.85
CA VAL A 66 0.45 9.78 -1.48
C VAL A 66 1.56 9.62 -2.52
N ASN A 67 1.76 10.63 -3.36
CA ASN A 67 2.82 10.58 -4.36
C ASN A 67 4.21 10.55 -3.73
N LYS A 68 4.46 11.41 -2.76
CA LYS A 68 5.79 11.53 -2.13
C LYS A 68 6.15 10.29 -1.31
N LYS A 69 5.21 9.79 -0.52
CA LYS A 69 5.49 8.76 0.48
C LYS A 69 5.18 7.34 0.03
N VAL A 70 4.38 7.18 -1.00
CA VAL A 70 3.97 5.87 -1.48
C VAL A 70 4.33 5.65 -2.94
N ILE A 71 3.76 6.43 -3.84
CA ILE A 71 3.93 6.18 -5.28
C ILE A 71 5.41 6.31 -5.70
N ASN A 72 6.08 7.40 -5.33
CA ASN A 72 7.48 7.61 -5.71
C ASN A 72 8.43 6.60 -5.07
N VAL A 73 8.03 5.97 -3.99
CA VAL A 73 8.82 4.94 -3.31
C VAL A 73 8.64 3.59 -3.98
N LEU A 74 7.43 3.26 -4.41
CA LEU A 74 7.08 1.92 -4.91
C LEU A 74 7.05 1.82 -6.43
N ASP A 75 6.65 2.88 -7.13
CA ASP A 75 6.43 2.83 -8.57
C ASP A 75 7.73 2.55 -9.34
N HIS A 76 7.69 1.55 -10.22
CA HIS A 76 8.83 1.09 -11.01
C HIS A 76 10.02 0.61 -10.17
N ASN A 77 9.76 0.20 -8.93
CA ASN A 77 10.78 -0.29 -8.01
C ASN A 77 10.55 -1.74 -7.63
N LEU A 78 11.59 -2.34 -7.09
CA LEU A 78 11.55 -3.65 -6.47
C LEU A 78 11.11 -3.46 -5.02
N ILE A 79 9.96 -4.02 -4.63
CA ILE A 79 9.35 -3.76 -3.33
C ILE A 79 10.28 -4.16 -2.18
N GLN A 80 10.93 -5.32 -2.27
CA GLN A 80 11.83 -5.82 -1.23
C GLN A 80 13.09 -4.97 -1.05
N ASP A 81 13.41 -4.06 -1.97
CA ASP A 81 14.51 -3.11 -1.82
C ASP A 81 14.15 -1.89 -0.97
N VAL A 82 12.86 -1.71 -0.69
CA VAL A 82 12.41 -0.64 0.21
C VAL A 82 12.76 -1.03 1.65
N GLU A 83 13.40 -0.13 2.40
CA GLU A 83 13.93 -0.40 3.75
C GLU A 83 12.88 -1.01 4.70
N TRP A 84 11.64 -0.54 4.64
CA TRP A 84 10.56 -1.05 5.47
C TRP A 84 10.35 -2.56 5.30
N PHE A 85 10.63 -3.10 4.09
CA PHE A 85 10.44 -4.52 3.75
C PHE A 85 11.66 -5.38 4.03
N LYS A 86 12.70 -4.83 4.64
CA LYS A 86 13.96 -5.53 4.92
C LYS A 86 13.75 -6.88 5.60
N ASP A 87 12.87 -6.94 6.60
CA ASP A 87 12.59 -8.15 7.37
C ASP A 87 11.17 -8.68 7.12
N LYS A 88 10.53 -8.26 6.03
CA LYS A 88 9.14 -8.62 5.71
C LYS A 88 9.00 -9.07 4.27
N GLN A 89 8.08 -9.99 4.04
CA GLN A 89 7.74 -10.38 2.67
C GLN A 89 7.02 -9.24 1.97
N PRO A 90 7.28 -9.01 0.68
CA PRO A 90 6.63 -7.94 -0.09
C PRO A 90 5.23 -8.33 -0.56
N SER A 91 4.41 -8.81 0.35
CA SER A 91 3.03 -9.23 0.10
C SER A 91 2.08 -8.03 0.06
N THR A 92 0.90 -8.23 -0.52
CA THR A 92 -0.14 -7.20 -0.53
C THR A 92 -0.56 -6.84 0.89
N GLU A 93 -0.60 -7.82 1.78
CA GLU A 93 -0.92 -7.63 3.20
C GLU A 93 0.09 -6.71 3.89
N ASN A 94 1.38 -6.93 3.66
CA ASN A 94 2.41 -6.05 4.21
C ASN A 94 2.44 -4.68 3.52
N LEU A 95 2.13 -4.64 2.22
CA LEU A 95 2.06 -3.38 1.49
C LEU A 95 0.99 -2.43 2.05
N VAL A 96 -0.20 -2.93 2.37
CA VAL A 96 -1.25 -2.06 2.93
C VAL A 96 -0.87 -1.51 4.30
N VAL A 97 -0.16 -2.29 5.12
CA VAL A 97 0.37 -1.81 6.41
C VAL A 97 1.43 -0.73 6.20
N PHE A 98 2.35 -0.96 5.28
CA PHE A 98 3.37 0.04 4.92
C PHE A 98 2.71 1.36 4.49
N ILE A 99 1.76 1.28 3.57
CA ILE A 99 1.08 2.46 3.04
C ILE A 99 0.33 3.20 4.16
N TRP A 100 -0.36 2.47 5.03
CA TRP A 100 -1.03 3.05 6.19
C TRP A 100 -0.06 3.84 7.06
N GLU A 101 1.07 3.25 7.41
CA GLU A 101 2.07 3.90 8.25
C GLU A 101 2.66 5.16 7.62
N GLN A 102 2.75 5.19 6.28
CA GLN A 102 3.25 6.38 5.58
C GLN A 102 2.25 7.53 5.56
N ILE A 103 0.96 7.24 5.56
CA ILE A 103 -0.09 8.24 5.29
C ILE A 103 -0.83 8.68 6.56
N ALA A 104 -1.09 7.78 7.50
CA ALA A 104 -2.01 8.02 8.61
C ALA A 104 -1.68 9.29 9.42
N SER A 105 -0.41 9.53 9.73
CA SER A 105 0.02 10.69 10.50
C SER A 105 -0.04 12.00 9.72
N GLU A 106 -0.15 11.93 8.40
CA GLU A 106 -0.19 13.10 7.52
C GLU A 106 -1.62 13.63 7.31
N ILE A 107 -2.62 12.89 7.75
CA ILE A 107 -4.01 13.31 7.64
C ILE A 107 -4.36 14.20 8.82
N VAL A 108 -4.80 15.42 8.54
CA VAL A 108 -5.08 16.42 9.56
C VAL A 108 -6.47 16.22 10.15
N LEU A 109 -6.53 16.15 11.49
CA LEU A 109 -7.80 16.06 12.21
C LEU A 109 -8.71 17.25 11.86
N PRO A 110 -10.04 17.09 11.82
CA PRO A 110 -10.81 15.93 12.29
C PRO A 110 -10.91 14.76 11.29
N ALA A 111 -10.33 14.90 10.10
CA ALA A 111 -10.28 13.80 9.16
C ALA A 111 -9.30 12.72 9.62
N LYS A 112 -9.57 11.47 9.25
CA LYS A 112 -8.73 10.31 9.60
C LYS A 112 -8.63 9.37 8.43
N LEU A 113 -7.49 8.72 8.28
CA LEU A 113 -7.35 7.58 7.37
C LEU A 113 -8.26 6.46 7.89
N PHE A 114 -9.13 5.96 7.03
CA PHE A 114 -10.10 4.94 7.39
C PHE A 114 -9.75 3.56 6.80
N CYS A 115 -9.35 3.52 5.54
CA CYS A 115 -9.04 2.27 4.86
C CYS A 115 -7.97 2.48 3.78
N VAL A 116 -7.04 1.54 3.71
CA VAL A 116 -6.12 1.38 2.59
C VAL A 116 -6.50 0.09 1.89
N LYS A 117 -6.92 0.18 0.64
CA LYS A 117 -7.26 -0.97 -0.21
C LYS A 117 -6.27 -1.04 -1.36
N LEU A 118 -5.71 -2.20 -1.58
CA LEU A 118 -4.75 -2.43 -2.65
C LEU A 118 -5.19 -3.62 -3.49
N ARG A 119 -5.34 -3.39 -4.79
CA ARG A 119 -5.64 -4.46 -5.76
C ARG A 119 -4.34 -4.83 -6.46
N GLU A 120 -3.93 -6.08 -6.29
CA GLU A 120 -2.73 -6.63 -6.92
C GLU A 120 -3.02 -7.13 -8.33
N THR A 121 -4.13 -7.86 -8.48
CA THR A 121 -4.65 -8.34 -9.77
C THR A 121 -6.12 -8.01 -9.88
N GLY A 122 -6.74 -8.31 -11.01
CA GLY A 122 -8.17 -8.06 -11.21
C GLY A 122 -9.08 -8.73 -10.18
N THR A 123 -8.60 -9.79 -9.51
CA THR A 123 -9.40 -10.60 -8.59
C THR A 123 -8.83 -10.67 -7.17
N ILE A 124 -7.63 -10.11 -6.93
CA ILE A 124 -6.96 -10.18 -5.63
C ILE A 124 -6.77 -8.77 -5.09
N PHE A 125 -7.37 -8.49 -3.95
CA PHE A 125 -7.21 -7.22 -3.26
C PHE A 125 -7.24 -7.41 -1.75
N THR A 126 -6.60 -6.47 -1.05
CA THR A 126 -6.46 -6.49 0.41
C THR A 126 -6.91 -5.15 0.96
N GLU A 127 -7.61 -5.17 2.09
CA GLU A 127 -8.05 -3.97 2.79
C GLU A 127 -7.45 -3.95 4.19
N TYR A 128 -7.08 -2.76 4.66
CA TYR A 128 -6.53 -2.56 5.99
C TYR A 128 -7.16 -1.34 6.64
N TYR A 129 -7.60 -1.50 7.87
CA TYR A 129 -8.33 -0.47 8.63
C TYR A 129 -7.56 0.02 9.86
N GLY A 130 -6.28 -0.25 9.92
CA GLY A 130 -5.45 0.09 11.08
C GLY A 130 -5.15 -1.14 11.93
N ASP A 131 -5.46 -1.12 13.18
CA ASP A 131 -5.06 -2.12 14.18
C ASP A 131 -5.70 -3.51 13.99
N GLU A 132 -5.37 -4.18 12.90
CA GLU A 132 -5.85 -5.55 12.66
C GLU A 132 -4.72 -6.56 12.75
#